data_4cfbe69b328c938e286a9ac245fbd1ac
#
_entry.id   4cfbe69b328c938e286a9ac245fbd1ac
#
_cell.length_a   1.000
_cell.length_b   1.000
_cell.length_c   1.000
_cell.angle_alpha   90.00
_cell.angle_beta   90.00
_cell.angle_gamma   90.00
#
_symmetry.space_group_name_H-M   'P 1'
#
loop_
_entity.id
_entity.type
_entity.pdbx_description
1 polymer ?
#
loop_
_entity_poly.entity_id
_entity_poly.type
_entity_poly.pdbx_seq_one_letter_code
_entity_poly.pdbx_strand_id
1 'polypeptide(L)'
;MKLKKSIPLIDQHDKNGFYCNGKFGGNFVAETARKPIEDLSKLFERLRKSKKFLKKRNYYFKNYLGGETPFFKLENLTKYLGGAQIWCKDVSAINGDAHKAYHATVNALICKESGKKFIAGDTGAGMFGKNLALAAKKMNLTAKIFMGTKDIERQAPNVKFMREAGAEVVPVDSGSKTLVDAVSECMRHYVSNVENTHLAVGSAIGANVFMKICAWSTSQISRELKQQLIKEFGKIPKLKLINVIGGGSSALGFWNEFIDYDKKHVELIGVEAKYAAPLATNAHVAILHGAAQYCLTDREGQISDTHSLSAGLDYPGSSPLHGLLKDSKRARYTLASDKEALDAFKLVTKLESLRPSLEPAHAWSECIRIAPKLKKTDVIVV
;
A
#
# COMPACT_ATOMS: atom_id res chain seq x y z
N MET A 1 6.49 -22.91 0.13
CA MET A 1 6.85 -22.60 -1.29
C MET A 1 8.06 -21.66 -1.29
N LYS A 2 9.01 -21.83 -2.20
CA LYS A 2 10.13 -20.86 -2.37
C LYS A 2 9.74 -19.85 -3.46
N LEU A 3 10.07 -18.57 -3.25
CA LEU A 3 9.94 -17.56 -4.30
C LEU A 3 10.91 -17.87 -5.43
N LYS A 4 10.48 -17.63 -6.67
CA LYS A 4 11.33 -17.78 -7.86
C LYS A 4 12.15 -16.51 -8.00
N LYS A 5 13.47 -16.60 -7.89
CA LYS A 5 14.37 -15.47 -8.07
C LYS A 5 14.25 -14.90 -9.48
N SER A 6 14.47 -13.61 -9.61
CA SER A 6 14.42 -12.85 -10.87
C SER A 6 13.03 -12.77 -11.53
N ILE A 7 11.98 -13.33 -10.90
CA ILE A 7 10.60 -13.12 -11.33
C ILE A 7 9.99 -12.04 -10.40
N PRO A 8 9.46 -10.94 -10.95
CA PRO A 8 8.79 -9.92 -10.14
C PRO A 8 7.71 -10.53 -9.23
N LEU A 9 7.58 -10.02 -8.02
CA LEU A 9 6.62 -10.55 -7.03
C LEU A 9 5.21 -10.65 -7.60
N ILE A 10 4.78 -9.65 -8.35
CA ILE A 10 3.46 -9.60 -9.00
C ILE A 10 3.24 -10.66 -10.07
N ASP A 11 4.31 -11.29 -10.57
CA ASP A 11 4.29 -12.31 -11.63
C ASP A 11 4.53 -13.74 -11.09
N GLN A 12 4.66 -13.91 -9.76
CA GLN A 12 4.87 -15.21 -9.11
C GLN A 12 3.59 -16.05 -8.94
N HIS A 13 2.61 -15.84 -9.80
CA HIS A 13 1.36 -16.60 -9.82
C HIS A 13 1.39 -17.75 -10.84
N ASP A 14 0.46 -18.68 -10.72
CA ASP A 14 0.19 -19.71 -11.72
C ASP A 14 -0.54 -19.15 -12.96
N LYS A 15 -0.84 -20.03 -13.92
CA LYS A 15 -1.57 -19.68 -15.15
C LYS A 15 -2.99 -19.11 -14.90
N ASN A 16 -3.58 -19.43 -13.77
CA ASN A 16 -4.92 -18.99 -13.37
C ASN A 16 -4.88 -17.70 -12.51
N GLY A 17 -3.69 -17.14 -12.27
CA GLY A 17 -3.51 -15.91 -11.49
C GLY A 17 -3.46 -16.13 -9.97
N PHE A 18 -3.29 -17.37 -9.50
CA PHE A 18 -3.16 -17.65 -8.08
C PHE A 18 -1.73 -17.74 -7.63
N TYR A 19 -1.47 -17.25 -6.42
CA TYR A 19 -0.21 -17.32 -5.72
C TYR A 19 -0.20 -18.48 -4.73
N CYS A 20 0.99 -18.96 -4.36
CA CYS A 20 1.18 -19.98 -3.33
C CYS A 20 0.35 -21.25 -3.57
N ASN A 21 0.46 -21.84 -4.78
CA ASN A 21 -0.26 -23.07 -5.17
C ASN A 21 -1.79 -22.95 -5.03
N GLY A 22 -2.38 -21.86 -5.46
CA GLY A 22 -3.82 -21.67 -5.45
C GLY A 22 -4.40 -21.01 -4.20
N LYS A 23 -3.56 -20.70 -3.20
CA LYS A 23 -4.02 -20.24 -1.89
C LYS A 23 -4.47 -18.77 -1.89
N PHE A 24 -3.79 -17.89 -2.65
CA PHE A 24 -4.02 -16.45 -2.62
C PHE A 24 -4.29 -15.88 -4.00
N GLY A 25 -4.95 -14.73 -4.08
CA GLY A 25 -5.24 -14.01 -5.31
C GLY A 25 -6.54 -14.43 -5.96
N GLY A 26 -6.56 -14.46 -7.28
CA GLY A 26 -7.75 -14.77 -8.06
C GLY A 26 -8.57 -13.54 -8.45
N ASN A 27 -9.70 -13.79 -9.13
CA ASN A 27 -10.65 -12.79 -9.57
C ASN A 27 -12.07 -13.24 -9.19
N PHE A 28 -12.38 -13.22 -7.91
CA PHE A 28 -13.68 -13.58 -7.33
C PHE A 28 -14.62 -12.37 -7.41
N VAL A 29 -15.09 -12.09 -8.62
CA VAL A 29 -15.89 -10.90 -8.91
C VAL A 29 -17.21 -11.32 -9.55
N ALA A 30 -18.20 -10.42 -9.52
CA ALA A 30 -19.47 -10.63 -10.23
C ALA A 30 -19.22 -10.93 -11.71
N GLU A 31 -20.04 -11.78 -12.31
CA GLU A 31 -19.86 -12.22 -13.70
C GLU A 31 -19.81 -11.04 -14.68
N THR A 32 -20.63 -10.04 -14.46
CA THR A 32 -20.65 -8.79 -15.25
C THR A 32 -19.33 -8.00 -15.17
N ALA A 33 -18.52 -8.16 -14.10
CA ALA A 33 -17.22 -7.52 -13.97
C ALA A 33 -16.06 -8.33 -14.56
N ARG A 34 -16.25 -9.63 -14.88
CA ARG A 34 -15.15 -10.52 -15.33
C ARG A 34 -14.47 -9.99 -16.58
N LYS A 35 -15.25 -9.77 -17.65
CA LYS A 35 -14.71 -9.29 -18.92
C LYS A 35 -14.01 -7.93 -18.81
N PRO A 36 -14.60 -6.89 -18.16
CA PRO A 36 -13.92 -5.62 -17.91
C PRO A 36 -12.60 -5.76 -17.14
N ILE A 37 -12.53 -6.63 -16.13
CA ILE A 37 -11.31 -6.87 -15.34
C ILE A 37 -10.24 -7.60 -16.16
N GLU A 38 -10.63 -8.58 -16.99
CA GLU A 38 -9.73 -9.25 -17.93
C GLU A 38 -9.15 -8.27 -18.96
N ASP A 39 -9.97 -7.39 -19.50
CA ASP A 39 -9.54 -6.38 -20.47
C ASP A 39 -8.59 -5.36 -19.81
N LEU A 40 -8.89 -4.92 -18.59
CA LEU A 40 -7.99 -4.10 -17.80
C LEU A 40 -6.65 -4.82 -17.52
N SER A 41 -6.71 -6.12 -17.21
CA SER A 41 -5.50 -6.94 -16.99
C SER A 41 -4.62 -6.99 -18.24
N LYS A 42 -5.21 -7.25 -19.41
CA LYS A 42 -4.50 -7.25 -20.70
C LYS A 42 -3.93 -5.88 -21.03
N LEU A 43 -4.70 -4.81 -20.79
CA LEU A 43 -4.24 -3.44 -20.97
C LEU A 43 -3.05 -3.13 -20.07
N PHE A 44 -3.13 -3.43 -18.79
CA PHE A 44 -2.04 -3.18 -17.83
C PHE A 44 -0.77 -3.95 -18.22
N GLU A 45 -0.89 -5.24 -18.57
CA GLU A 45 0.26 -6.06 -18.99
C GLU A 45 0.96 -5.49 -20.24
N ARG A 46 0.20 -4.92 -21.18
CA ARG A 46 0.73 -4.21 -22.34
C ARG A 46 1.40 -2.89 -21.95
N LEU A 47 0.73 -2.08 -21.10
CA LEU A 47 1.20 -0.76 -20.71
C LEU A 47 2.48 -0.82 -19.89
N ARG A 48 2.57 -1.72 -18.90
CA ARG A 48 3.76 -1.84 -18.05
C ARG A 48 5.04 -2.25 -18.80
N LYS A 49 4.91 -2.78 -20.02
CA LYS A 49 6.02 -3.13 -20.93
C LYS A 49 6.25 -2.06 -22.02
N SER A 50 5.34 -1.12 -22.20
CA SER A 50 5.42 -0.10 -23.25
C SER A 50 6.43 0.99 -22.89
N LYS A 51 7.47 1.17 -23.71
CA LYS A 51 8.47 2.26 -23.56
C LYS A 51 7.79 3.64 -23.54
N LYS A 52 6.75 3.85 -24.35
CA LYS A 52 5.99 5.11 -24.42
C LYS A 52 5.27 5.37 -23.08
N PHE A 53 4.59 4.37 -22.54
CA PHE A 53 3.89 4.49 -21.25
C PHE A 53 4.87 4.69 -20.09
N LEU A 54 5.98 3.95 -20.08
CA LEU A 54 7.02 4.10 -19.06
C LEU A 54 7.65 5.50 -19.08
N LYS A 55 7.92 6.06 -20.27
CA LYS A 55 8.40 7.46 -20.40
C LYS A 55 7.40 8.45 -19.83
N LYS A 56 6.10 8.26 -20.12
CA LYS A 56 5.00 9.11 -19.61
C LYS A 56 4.87 8.99 -18.08
N ARG A 57 4.87 7.76 -17.54
CA ARG A 57 4.87 7.52 -16.09
C ARG A 57 6.04 8.22 -15.40
N ASN A 58 7.26 8.02 -15.91
CA ASN A 58 8.47 8.60 -15.34
C ASN A 58 8.44 10.12 -15.39
N TYR A 59 7.88 10.71 -16.47
CA TYR A 59 7.64 12.17 -16.54
C TYR A 59 6.77 12.65 -15.39
N TYR A 60 5.61 11.99 -15.13
CA TYR A 60 4.74 12.37 -14.03
C TYR A 60 5.39 12.14 -12.66
N PHE A 61 6.11 11.04 -12.48
CA PHE A 61 6.80 10.76 -11.22
C PHE A 61 7.86 11.83 -10.92
N LYS A 62 8.62 12.25 -11.92
CA LYS A 62 9.66 13.27 -11.76
C LYS A 62 9.09 14.68 -11.60
N ASN A 63 8.18 15.10 -12.51
CA ASN A 63 7.81 16.51 -12.64
C ASN A 63 6.50 16.88 -11.94
N TYR A 64 5.64 15.91 -11.68
CA TYR A 64 4.36 16.13 -11.00
C TYR A 64 4.40 15.67 -9.55
N LEU A 65 5.00 14.51 -9.26
CA LEU A 65 5.14 14.03 -7.89
C LEU A 65 6.37 14.63 -7.16
N GLY A 66 7.34 15.18 -7.87
CA GLY A 66 8.51 15.85 -7.27
C GLY A 66 9.82 15.06 -7.37
N GLY A 67 9.80 13.84 -7.94
CA GLY A 67 11.00 13.04 -8.17
C GLY A 67 11.38 12.14 -7.00
N GLU A 68 12.68 12.05 -6.74
CA GLU A 68 13.25 11.16 -5.74
C GLU A 68 12.94 11.65 -4.31
N THR A 69 12.42 10.75 -3.47
CA THR A 69 12.09 11.08 -2.10
C THR A 69 13.30 11.02 -1.17
N PRO A 70 13.37 11.86 -0.10
CA PRO A 70 14.50 11.92 0.81
C PRO A 70 14.82 10.58 1.49
N PHE A 71 16.12 10.36 1.69
CA PHE A 71 16.66 9.25 2.47
C PHE A 71 17.75 9.80 3.37
N PHE A 72 17.59 9.71 4.68
CA PHE A 72 18.48 10.32 5.64
C PHE A 72 18.54 9.56 6.97
N LYS A 73 19.64 9.73 7.67
CA LYS A 73 19.86 9.10 8.96
C LYS A 73 19.20 9.88 10.08
N LEU A 74 18.60 9.15 11.03
CA LEU A 74 18.05 9.71 12.26
C LEU A 74 19.14 9.64 13.35
N GLU A 75 19.94 10.70 13.44
CA GLU A 75 21.14 10.73 14.28
C GLU A 75 20.80 10.67 15.78
N ASN A 76 19.82 11.47 16.22
CA ASN A 76 19.46 11.54 17.63
C ASN A 76 18.78 10.24 18.09
N LEU A 77 17.90 9.67 17.28
CA LEU A 77 17.23 8.41 17.58
C LEU A 77 18.24 7.25 17.59
N THR A 78 19.18 7.22 16.63
CA THR A 78 20.28 6.26 16.59
C THR A 78 21.13 6.33 17.86
N LYS A 79 21.52 7.53 18.27
CA LYS A 79 22.32 7.75 19.49
C LYS A 79 21.54 7.37 20.76
N TYR A 80 20.26 7.75 20.82
CA TYR A 80 19.40 7.49 21.98
C TYR A 80 19.17 6.00 22.22
N LEU A 81 18.87 5.24 21.15
CA LEU A 81 18.58 3.81 21.24
C LEU A 81 19.85 2.95 21.34
N GLY A 82 20.95 3.41 20.77
CA GLY A 82 22.15 2.58 20.57
C GLY A 82 21.88 1.44 19.55
N GLY A 83 22.85 0.55 19.35
CA GLY A 83 22.71 -0.57 18.42
C GLY A 83 22.73 -0.15 16.94
N ALA A 84 21.73 -0.54 16.16
CA ALA A 84 21.70 -0.31 14.71
C ALA A 84 21.61 1.17 14.33
N GLN A 85 22.13 1.51 13.15
CA GLN A 85 21.90 2.81 12.51
C GLN A 85 20.44 2.88 12.01
N ILE A 86 19.76 3.98 12.27
CA ILE A 86 18.35 4.17 11.92
C ILE A 86 18.25 5.23 10.85
N TRP A 87 17.57 4.89 9.75
CA TRP A 87 17.38 5.71 8.59
C TRP A 87 15.90 5.84 8.23
N CYS A 88 15.53 6.97 7.66
CA CYS A 88 14.18 7.24 7.17
C CYS A 88 14.17 7.36 5.65
N LYS A 89 13.19 6.70 5.01
CA LYS A 89 12.80 6.96 3.63
C LYS A 89 11.51 7.77 3.64
N ASP A 90 11.61 9.08 3.54
CA ASP A 90 10.49 10.00 3.68
C ASP A 90 9.69 10.12 2.37
N VAL A 91 8.65 9.34 2.26
CA VAL A 91 7.73 9.35 1.10
C VAL A 91 6.66 10.45 1.22
N SER A 92 6.62 11.20 2.31
CA SER A 92 5.70 12.33 2.45
C SER A 92 6.13 13.56 1.63
N ALA A 93 7.39 13.62 1.22
CA ALA A 93 7.97 14.74 0.48
C ALA A 93 7.54 14.82 -1.01
N ILE A 94 6.58 14.01 -1.44
CA ILE A 94 6.02 14.08 -2.81
C ILE A 94 4.69 14.83 -2.84
N ASN A 95 4.32 15.34 -4.02
CA ASN A 95 3.00 15.93 -4.21
C ASN A 95 1.90 14.89 -3.94
N GLY A 96 1.12 15.13 -2.90
CA GLY A 96 0.10 14.21 -2.39
C GLY A 96 0.46 13.54 -1.06
N ASP A 97 1.63 13.85 -0.49
CA ASP A 97 2.07 13.57 0.89
C ASP A 97 2.09 12.08 1.29
N ALA A 98 2.03 11.15 0.34
CA ALA A 98 2.04 9.71 0.65
C ALA A 98 2.34 8.83 -0.57
N HIS A 99 2.81 7.60 -0.31
CA HIS A 99 3.05 6.56 -1.32
C HIS A 99 1.85 6.32 -2.26
N LYS A 100 0.63 6.64 -1.82
CA LYS A 100 -0.61 6.52 -2.59
C LYS A 100 -0.62 7.38 -3.85
N ALA A 101 0.19 8.44 -3.89
CA ALA A 101 0.35 9.30 -5.07
C ALA A 101 0.88 8.54 -6.29
N TYR A 102 1.77 7.57 -6.11
CA TYR A 102 2.31 6.76 -7.19
C TYR A 102 1.21 5.96 -7.91
N HIS A 103 0.42 5.18 -7.17
CA HIS A 103 -0.59 4.35 -7.83
C HIS A 103 -1.84 5.13 -8.24
N ALA A 104 -2.20 6.21 -7.56
CA ALA A 104 -3.24 7.13 -8.02
C ALA A 104 -2.88 7.73 -9.39
N THR A 105 -1.64 8.22 -9.55
CA THR A 105 -1.13 8.74 -10.81
C THR A 105 -1.13 7.69 -11.91
N VAL A 106 -0.71 6.46 -11.63
CA VAL A 106 -0.71 5.37 -12.61
C VAL A 106 -2.13 4.97 -13.00
N ASN A 107 -3.06 4.87 -12.05
CA ASN A 107 -4.47 4.59 -12.35
C ASN A 107 -5.09 5.68 -13.26
N ALA A 108 -4.81 6.95 -13.00
CA ALA A 108 -5.25 8.04 -13.88
C ALA A 108 -4.63 7.94 -15.29
N LEU A 109 -3.35 7.56 -15.39
CA LEU A 109 -2.71 7.29 -16.70
C LEU A 109 -3.36 6.12 -17.43
N ILE A 110 -3.65 5.01 -16.74
CA ILE A 110 -4.33 3.85 -17.33
C ILE A 110 -5.74 4.23 -17.79
N CYS A 111 -6.48 5.00 -16.99
CA CYS A 111 -7.79 5.52 -17.35
C CYS A 111 -7.72 6.32 -18.68
N LYS A 112 -6.74 7.20 -18.82
CA LYS A 112 -6.51 7.94 -20.09
C LYS A 112 -6.19 7.03 -21.27
N GLU A 113 -5.31 6.05 -21.06
CA GLU A 113 -4.90 5.10 -22.12
C GLU A 113 -6.04 4.12 -22.51
N SER A 114 -7.02 3.92 -21.64
CA SER A 114 -8.23 3.14 -21.93
C SER A 114 -9.32 3.94 -22.64
N GLY A 115 -9.14 5.27 -22.82
CA GLY A 115 -10.14 6.17 -23.40
C GLY A 115 -11.31 6.54 -22.47
N LYS A 116 -11.30 6.06 -21.23
CA LYS A 116 -12.36 6.35 -20.24
C LYS A 116 -12.23 7.77 -19.71
N LYS A 117 -13.36 8.36 -19.31
CA LYS A 117 -13.43 9.74 -18.80
C LYS A 117 -13.62 9.81 -17.29
N PHE A 118 -14.16 8.76 -16.69
CA PHE A 118 -14.46 8.70 -15.25
C PHE A 118 -13.50 7.75 -14.55
N ILE A 119 -13.09 8.12 -13.34
CA ILE A 119 -12.31 7.27 -12.47
C ILE A 119 -13.01 7.19 -11.11
N ALA A 120 -13.32 5.96 -10.68
CA ALA A 120 -13.91 5.70 -9.37
C ALA A 120 -12.86 5.12 -8.44
N GLY A 121 -12.89 5.49 -7.17
CA GLY A 121 -12.00 4.93 -6.15
C GLY A 121 -12.61 4.99 -4.77
N ASP A 122 -12.07 4.16 -3.88
CA ASP A 122 -12.42 4.08 -2.47
C ASP A 122 -11.41 4.81 -1.60
N THR A 123 -11.81 5.24 -0.41
CA THR A 123 -10.87 5.77 0.57
C THR A 123 -11.42 5.63 1.99
N GLY A 124 -10.55 5.32 2.97
CA GLY A 124 -10.84 5.37 4.40
C GLY A 124 -10.25 6.62 5.03
N ALA A 125 -8.93 6.64 5.26
CA ALA A 125 -8.22 7.81 5.81
C ALA A 125 -8.21 9.07 4.90
N GLY A 126 -8.80 9.00 3.70
CA GLY A 126 -8.85 10.12 2.77
C GLY A 126 -7.61 10.28 1.87
N MET A 127 -6.48 9.68 2.22
CA MET A 127 -5.22 9.91 1.50
C MET A 127 -5.21 9.34 0.08
N PHE A 128 -5.83 8.20 -0.18
CA PHE A 128 -5.96 7.71 -1.55
C PHE A 128 -6.94 8.57 -2.36
N GLY A 129 -8.08 8.89 -1.79
CA GLY A 129 -9.08 9.76 -2.42
C GLY A 129 -8.50 11.12 -2.79
N LYS A 130 -7.76 11.77 -1.86
CA LYS A 130 -7.02 13.02 -2.13
C LYS A 130 -6.09 12.88 -3.33
N ASN A 131 -5.27 11.84 -3.36
CA ASN A 131 -4.31 11.61 -4.44
C ASN A 131 -5.00 11.29 -5.76
N LEU A 132 -6.09 10.53 -5.74
CA LEU A 132 -6.87 10.20 -6.93
C LEU A 132 -7.56 11.44 -7.52
N ALA A 133 -8.13 12.30 -6.66
CA ALA A 133 -8.73 13.57 -7.06
C ALA A 133 -7.69 14.49 -7.74
N LEU A 134 -6.50 14.63 -7.15
CA LEU A 134 -5.40 15.41 -7.73
C LEU A 134 -4.95 14.87 -9.08
N ALA A 135 -4.73 13.54 -9.18
CA ALA A 135 -4.30 12.90 -10.42
C ALA A 135 -5.37 13.00 -11.52
N ALA A 136 -6.64 12.84 -11.16
CA ALA A 136 -7.76 12.98 -12.07
C ALA A 136 -7.86 14.41 -12.62
N LYS A 137 -7.83 15.43 -11.75
CA LYS A 137 -7.81 16.85 -12.14
C LYS A 137 -6.63 17.16 -13.07
N LYS A 138 -5.43 16.69 -12.72
CA LYS A 138 -4.22 16.86 -13.54
C LYS A 138 -4.34 16.28 -14.93
N MET A 139 -5.14 15.23 -15.09
CA MET A 139 -5.30 14.51 -16.36
C MET A 139 -6.65 14.78 -17.05
N ASN A 140 -7.43 15.78 -16.60
CA ASN A 140 -8.76 16.07 -17.11
C ASN A 140 -9.70 14.85 -17.11
N LEU A 141 -9.76 14.17 -15.96
CA LEU A 141 -10.68 13.08 -15.66
C LEU A 141 -11.67 13.53 -14.58
N THR A 142 -12.87 12.97 -14.59
CA THR A 142 -13.84 13.14 -13.51
C THR A 142 -13.67 12.05 -12.47
N ALA A 143 -13.41 12.44 -11.22
CA ALA A 143 -13.21 11.52 -10.12
C ALA A 143 -14.48 11.38 -9.26
N LYS A 144 -14.84 10.13 -8.91
CA LYS A 144 -15.87 9.79 -7.94
C LYS A 144 -15.25 8.94 -6.83
N ILE A 145 -15.26 9.45 -5.60
CA ILE A 145 -14.58 8.87 -4.45
C ILE A 145 -15.60 8.38 -3.42
N PHE A 146 -15.62 7.07 -3.17
CA PHE A 146 -16.49 6.44 -2.18
C PHE A 146 -15.82 6.44 -0.81
N MET A 147 -16.53 6.89 0.21
CA MET A 147 -16.00 7.00 1.57
C MET A 147 -17.10 6.73 2.60
N GLY A 148 -16.81 5.90 3.59
CA GLY A 148 -17.75 5.62 4.68
C GLY A 148 -18.09 6.88 5.48
N THR A 149 -19.34 7.02 5.93
CA THR A 149 -19.78 8.22 6.64
C THR A 149 -19.03 8.47 7.93
N LYS A 150 -18.67 7.42 8.68
CA LYS A 150 -17.80 7.54 9.88
C LYS A 150 -16.41 8.09 9.51
N ASP A 151 -15.85 7.66 8.38
CA ASP A 151 -14.55 8.13 7.92
C ASP A 151 -14.64 9.56 7.39
N ILE A 152 -15.76 9.95 6.74
CA ILE A 152 -16.01 11.34 6.31
C ILE A 152 -15.96 12.30 7.50
N GLU A 153 -16.60 11.95 8.61
CA GLU A 153 -16.60 12.76 9.82
C GLU A 153 -15.19 12.88 10.42
N ARG A 154 -14.47 11.75 10.54
CA ARG A 154 -13.11 11.71 11.12
C ARG A 154 -12.08 12.45 10.26
N GLN A 155 -12.29 12.50 8.95
CA GLN A 155 -11.33 12.98 7.95
C GLN A 155 -11.86 14.19 7.17
N ALA A 156 -12.69 15.02 7.79
CA ALA A 156 -13.32 16.18 7.18
C ALA A 156 -12.35 17.09 6.38
N PRO A 157 -11.11 17.38 6.83
CA PRO A 157 -10.14 18.15 6.05
C PRO A 157 -9.78 17.49 4.71
N ASN A 158 -9.60 16.16 4.66
CA ASN A 158 -9.32 15.45 3.42
C ASN A 158 -10.54 15.45 2.48
N VAL A 159 -11.76 15.34 3.04
CA VAL A 159 -13.02 15.43 2.27
C VAL A 159 -13.16 16.80 1.62
N LYS A 160 -12.92 17.87 2.38
CA LYS A 160 -12.92 19.24 1.85
C LYS A 160 -11.93 19.38 0.69
N PHE A 161 -10.71 18.90 0.88
CA PHE A 161 -9.67 18.93 -0.14
C PHE A 161 -10.06 18.18 -1.42
N MET A 162 -10.65 16.97 -1.31
CA MET A 162 -11.11 16.19 -2.47
C MET A 162 -12.15 16.95 -3.28
N ARG A 163 -13.11 17.59 -2.61
CA ARG A 163 -14.16 18.41 -3.25
C ARG A 163 -13.58 19.67 -3.93
N GLU A 164 -12.66 20.37 -3.29
CA GLU A 164 -11.94 21.51 -3.86
C GLU A 164 -11.08 21.11 -5.06
N ALA A 165 -10.54 19.88 -5.07
CA ALA A 165 -9.87 19.31 -6.23
C ALA A 165 -10.83 18.93 -7.37
N GLY A 166 -12.15 19.04 -7.18
CA GLY A 166 -13.18 18.77 -8.19
C GLY A 166 -13.67 17.32 -8.22
N ALA A 167 -13.39 16.52 -7.18
CA ALA A 167 -13.94 15.18 -7.06
C ALA A 167 -15.32 15.18 -6.40
N GLU A 168 -16.20 14.30 -6.86
CA GLU A 168 -17.43 13.94 -6.16
C GLU A 168 -17.08 12.96 -5.02
N VAL A 169 -17.38 13.33 -3.77
CA VAL A 169 -17.24 12.43 -2.62
C VAL A 169 -18.60 11.84 -2.29
N VAL A 170 -18.74 10.54 -2.50
CA VAL A 170 -19.97 9.77 -2.29
C VAL A 170 -19.96 9.18 -0.88
N PRO A 171 -20.87 9.58 0.01
CA PRO A 171 -20.98 9.01 1.32
C PRO A 171 -21.56 7.58 1.26
N VAL A 172 -20.96 6.66 2.02
CA VAL A 172 -21.43 5.28 2.16
C VAL A 172 -21.90 5.05 3.57
N ASP A 173 -23.21 4.82 3.72
CA ASP A 173 -23.88 4.67 5.01
C ASP A 173 -24.33 3.23 5.30
N SER A 174 -23.89 2.28 4.51
CA SER A 174 -24.13 0.85 4.71
C SER A 174 -23.06 0.19 5.59
N GLY A 175 -23.41 -0.92 6.20
CA GLY A 175 -22.51 -1.77 7.00
C GLY A 175 -21.83 -1.04 8.16
N SER A 176 -20.52 -1.20 8.26
CA SER A 176 -19.69 -0.55 9.28
C SER A 176 -19.52 0.96 9.07
N LYS A 177 -19.89 1.47 7.88
CA LYS A 177 -19.71 2.87 7.43
C LYS A 177 -18.25 3.30 7.37
N THR A 178 -17.37 2.35 7.03
CA THR A 178 -15.92 2.52 6.96
C THR A 178 -15.37 2.08 5.60
N LEU A 179 -14.04 1.95 5.48
CA LEU A 179 -13.34 1.60 4.26
C LEU A 179 -13.86 0.31 3.59
N VAL A 180 -14.23 -0.73 4.36
CA VAL A 180 -14.70 -2.01 3.79
C VAL A 180 -15.94 -1.80 2.93
N ASP A 181 -16.91 -1.03 3.44
CA ASP A 181 -18.14 -0.73 2.73
C ASP A 181 -17.93 0.25 1.57
N ALA A 182 -17.02 1.20 1.75
CA ALA A 182 -16.61 2.12 0.68
C ALA A 182 -16.04 1.38 -0.54
N VAL A 183 -15.19 0.37 -0.31
CA VAL A 183 -14.66 -0.49 -1.39
C VAL A 183 -15.79 -1.27 -2.07
N SER A 184 -16.68 -1.86 -1.28
CA SER A 184 -17.81 -2.65 -1.81
C SER A 184 -18.76 -1.78 -2.65
N GLU A 185 -19.07 -0.56 -2.21
CA GLU A 185 -19.93 0.37 -2.96
C GLU A 185 -19.26 0.88 -4.23
N CYS A 186 -17.96 1.20 -4.15
CA CYS A 186 -17.17 1.58 -5.32
C CYS A 186 -17.16 0.47 -6.39
N MET A 187 -17.06 -0.79 -5.97
CA MET A 187 -17.14 -1.94 -6.87
C MET A 187 -18.53 -2.09 -7.48
N ARG A 188 -19.62 -1.92 -6.72
CA ARG A 188 -21.01 -1.92 -7.25
C ARG A 188 -21.20 -0.82 -8.28
N HIS A 189 -20.76 0.40 -7.98
CA HIS A 189 -20.81 1.50 -8.95
C HIS A 189 -20.03 1.18 -10.23
N TYR A 190 -18.84 0.60 -10.10
CA TYR A 190 -18.02 0.21 -11.26
C TYR A 190 -18.75 -0.80 -12.15
N VAL A 191 -19.35 -1.85 -11.58
CA VAL A 191 -20.08 -2.88 -12.33
C VAL A 191 -21.21 -2.26 -13.17
N SER A 192 -21.89 -1.24 -12.63
CA SER A 192 -22.98 -0.54 -13.33
C SER A 192 -22.50 0.48 -14.37
N ASN A 193 -21.19 0.80 -14.41
CA ASN A 193 -20.65 1.88 -15.25
C ASN A 193 -19.33 1.49 -15.95
N VAL A 194 -19.13 0.21 -16.22
CA VAL A 194 -17.83 -0.35 -16.69
C VAL A 194 -17.33 0.25 -18.01
N GLU A 195 -18.21 0.69 -18.88
CA GLU A 195 -17.84 1.20 -20.21
C GLU A 195 -17.06 2.51 -20.13
N ASN A 196 -17.47 3.41 -19.24
CA ASN A 196 -16.92 4.77 -19.14
C ASN A 196 -16.07 5.02 -17.90
N THR A 197 -16.09 4.09 -16.94
CA THR A 197 -15.43 4.24 -15.64
C THR A 197 -14.23 3.31 -15.50
N HIS A 198 -13.10 3.83 -15.03
CA HIS A 198 -11.96 3.06 -14.55
C HIS A 198 -12.06 2.90 -13.04
N LEU A 199 -11.91 1.67 -12.54
CA LEU A 199 -11.85 1.40 -11.10
C LEU A 199 -10.41 1.47 -10.60
N ALA A 200 -10.18 2.32 -9.61
CA ALA A 200 -8.90 2.49 -8.92
C ALA A 200 -9.06 2.11 -7.45
N VAL A 201 -8.64 0.92 -7.08
CA VAL A 201 -8.71 0.42 -5.69
C VAL A 201 -7.62 1.07 -4.84
N GLY A 202 -7.97 1.54 -3.64
CA GLY A 202 -7.11 2.39 -2.79
C GLY A 202 -5.90 1.71 -2.14
N SER A 203 -5.72 0.39 -2.32
CA SER A 203 -4.60 -0.37 -1.79
C SER A 203 -4.22 -1.55 -2.71
N ALA A 204 -3.26 -2.38 -2.29
CA ALA A 204 -2.84 -3.58 -3.02
C ALA A 204 -3.76 -4.78 -2.70
N ILE A 205 -5.06 -4.57 -2.76
CA ILE A 205 -6.12 -5.54 -2.46
C ILE A 205 -7.04 -5.73 -3.68
N GLY A 206 -8.02 -6.61 -3.56
CA GLY A 206 -9.00 -6.88 -4.61
C GLY A 206 -8.50 -7.83 -5.68
N ALA A 207 -9.25 -7.95 -6.77
CA ALA A 207 -8.90 -8.80 -7.90
C ALA A 207 -7.47 -8.51 -8.40
N ASN A 208 -6.81 -9.54 -8.91
CA ASN A 208 -5.36 -9.52 -9.20
C ASN A 208 -4.85 -8.27 -9.91
N VAL A 209 -5.58 -7.73 -10.88
CA VAL A 209 -5.12 -6.57 -11.65
C VAL A 209 -4.97 -5.32 -10.79
N PHE A 210 -5.88 -5.09 -9.83
CA PHE A 210 -5.83 -3.91 -8.96
C PHE A 210 -4.61 -3.98 -8.03
N MET A 211 -4.41 -5.15 -7.41
CA MET A 211 -3.25 -5.42 -6.58
C MET A 211 -1.94 -5.24 -7.35
N LYS A 212 -1.85 -5.79 -8.59
CA LYS A 212 -0.67 -5.67 -9.45
C LYS A 212 -0.37 -4.22 -9.84
N ILE A 213 -1.39 -3.46 -10.26
CA ILE A 213 -1.23 -2.03 -10.58
C ILE A 213 -0.66 -1.29 -9.39
N CYS A 214 -1.22 -1.50 -8.19
CA CYS A 214 -0.78 -0.84 -6.98
C CYS A 214 0.69 -1.18 -6.63
N ALA A 215 1.03 -2.48 -6.52
CA ALA A 215 2.37 -2.93 -6.17
C ALA A 215 3.43 -2.50 -7.20
N TRP A 216 3.10 -2.56 -8.50
CA TRP A 216 4.00 -2.12 -9.57
C TRP A 216 4.26 -0.61 -9.52
N SER A 217 3.22 0.17 -9.26
CA SER A 217 3.32 1.63 -9.20
C SER A 217 4.16 2.11 -8.04
N THR A 218 3.92 1.55 -6.85
CA THR A 218 4.63 1.91 -5.62
C THR A 218 6.07 1.40 -5.57
N SER A 219 6.45 0.42 -6.43
CA SER A 219 7.82 -0.11 -6.50
C SER A 219 8.89 0.94 -6.83
N GLN A 220 8.49 2.14 -7.25
CA GLN A 220 9.41 3.28 -7.42
C GLN A 220 10.16 3.59 -6.11
N ILE A 221 9.50 3.45 -4.95
CA ILE A 221 10.09 3.70 -3.63
C ILE A 221 11.34 2.82 -3.40
N SER A 222 11.21 1.51 -3.65
CA SER A 222 12.33 0.58 -3.45
C SER A 222 13.45 0.77 -4.48
N ARG A 223 13.12 1.18 -5.71
CA ARG A 223 14.13 1.50 -6.74
C ARG A 223 15.00 2.67 -6.30
N GLU A 224 14.39 3.74 -5.81
CA GLU A 224 15.09 4.89 -5.26
C GLU A 224 15.92 4.48 -4.05
N LEU A 225 15.30 3.83 -3.08
CA LEU A 225 15.97 3.39 -1.85
C LEU A 225 17.21 2.52 -2.15
N LYS A 226 17.10 1.60 -3.11
CA LYS A 226 18.24 0.74 -3.48
C LYS A 226 19.42 1.56 -4.02
N GLN A 227 19.16 2.56 -4.85
CA GLN A 227 20.20 3.45 -5.38
C GLN A 227 20.79 4.33 -4.27
N GLN A 228 19.94 4.86 -3.38
CA GLN A 228 20.35 5.68 -2.24
C GLN A 228 21.22 4.88 -1.26
N LEU A 229 20.85 3.63 -0.96
CA LEU A 229 21.66 2.74 -0.12
C LEU A 229 23.03 2.43 -0.76
N ILE A 230 23.08 2.18 -2.06
CA ILE A 230 24.35 1.95 -2.76
C ILE A 230 25.19 3.23 -2.78
N LYS A 231 24.59 4.39 -2.97
CA LYS A 231 25.30 5.68 -2.93
C LYS A 231 25.90 5.96 -1.55
N GLU A 232 25.14 5.68 -0.49
CA GLU A 232 25.54 5.96 0.90
C GLU A 232 26.57 4.97 1.43
N PHE A 233 26.38 3.67 1.19
CA PHE A 233 27.20 2.59 1.78
C PHE A 233 28.14 1.89 0.81
N GLY A 234 28.18 2.28 -0.47
CA GLY A 234 28.93 1.59 -1.54
C GLY A 234 28.32 0.23 -1.95
N LYS A 235 27.43 -0.33 -1.15
CA LYS A 235 26.74 -1.61 -1.35
C LYS A 235 25.47 -1.66 -0.52
N ILE A 236 24.63 -2.68 -0.73
CA ILE A 236 23.50 -2.92 0.18
C ILE A 236 24.07 -3.45 1.53
N PRO A 237 23.88 -2.72 2.62
CA PRO A 237 24.37 -3.13 3.95
C PRO A 237 23.53 -4.32 4.49
N LYS A 238 23.90 -4.87 5.64
CA LYS A 238 23.02 -5.77 6.40
C LYS A 238 21.83 -4.96 6.90
N LEU A 239 20.64 -5.27 6.38
CA LEU A 239 19.51 -4.34 6.35
C LEU A 239 18.25 -4.95 6.97
N LYS A 240 17.51 -4.14 7.70
CA LYS A 240 16.13 -4.41 8.09
C LYS A 240 15.23 -3.32 7.51
N LEU A 241 14.28 -3.72 6.67
CA LEU A 241 13.27 -2.86 6.09
C LEU A 241 11.96 -3.05 6.86
N ILE A 242 11.60 -2.06 7.66
CA ILE A 242 10.40 -2.08 8.48
C ILE A 242 9.36 -1.19 7.84
N ASN A 243 8.16 -1.71 7.63
CA ASN A 243 7.06 -0.91 7.12
C ASN A 243 5.73 -1.37 7.73
N VAL A 244 4.75 -0.50 7.69
CA VAL A 244 3.42 -0.74 8.24
C VAL A 244 2.55 -1.48 7.23
N ILE A 245 1.64 -2.31 7.72
CA ILE A 245 0.71 -3.11 6.92
C ILE A 245 -0.73 -2.82 7.35
N GLY A 246 -1.51 -2.23 6.45
CA GLY A 246 -2.96 -2.37 6.38
C GLY A 246 -3.27 -3.25 5.17
N GLY A 247 -3.80 -2.72 4.07
CA GLY A 247 -3.87 -3.46 2.80
C GLY A 247 -2.51 -3.76 2.15
N GLY A 248 -1.41 -3.22 2.67
CA GLY A 248 -0.03 -3.59 2.36
C GLY A 248 0.65 -2.87 1.20
N SER A 249 0.03 -1.86 0.61
CA SER A 249 0.57 -1.16 -0.58
C SER A 249 1.91 -0.48 -0.36
N SER A 250 2.12 0.13 0.82
CA SER A 250 3.37 0.80 1.17
C SER A 250 4.53 -0.19 1.25
N ALA A 251 4.36 -1.26 2.01
CA ALA A 251 5.38 -2.27 2.22
C ALA A 251 5.76 -3.01 0.93
N LEU A 252 4.79 -3.34 0.06
CA LEU A 252 5.08 -3.94 -1.25
C LEU A 252 5.94 -3.02 -2.11
N GLY A 253 5.64 -1.72 -2.13
CA GLY A 253 6.46 -0.74 -2.85
C GLY A 253 7.86 -0.60 -2.28
N PHE A 254 7.97 -0.59 -0.95
CA PHE A 254 9.21 -0.42 -0.21
C PHE A 254 10.15 -1.63 -0.29
N TRP A 255 9.61 -2.85 -0.44
CA TRP A 255 10.37 -4.09 -0.44
C TRP A 255 10.68 -4.65 -1.82
N ASN A 256 10.02 -4.20 -2.88
CA ASN A 256 10.04 -4.85 -4.19
C ASN A 256 11.44 -5.19 -4.71
N GLU A 257 12.40 -4.25 -4.65
CA GLU A 257 13.77 -4.45 -5.15
C GLU A 257 14.65 -5.30 -4.19
N PHE A 258 14.12 -5.67 -3.03
CA PHE A 258 14.85 -6.40 -1.99
C PHE A 258 14.37 -7.83 -1.78
N ILE A 259 13.34 -8.27 -2.51
CA ILE A 259 12.70 -9.57 -2.31
C ILE A 259 13.66 -10.74 -2.57
N ASP A 260 14.54 -10.61 -3.58
CA ASP A 260 15.49 -11.66 -3.97
C ASP A 260 16.73 -11.78 -3.07
N TYR A 261 16.94 -10.83 -2.17
CA TYR A 261 18.06 -10.88 -1.23
C TYR A 261 17.85 -11.97 -0.18
N ASP A 262 18.96 -12.58 0.26
CA ASP A 262 18.91 -13.51 1.39
C ASP A 262 18.32 -12.83 2.62
N LYS A 263 17.40 -13.49 3.31
CA LYS A 263 16.70 -12.93 4.47
C LYS A 263 17.61 -12.65 5.66
N LYS A 264 18.79 -13.29 5.76
CA LYS A 264 19.79 -13.00 6.79
C LYS A 264 20.55 -11.70 6.50
N HIS A 265 20.59 -11.28 5.21
CA HIS A 265 21.20 -10.04 4.78
C HIS A 265 20.20 -8.89 4.73
N VAL A 266 19.02 -9.11 4.14
CA VAL A 266 17.93 -8.13 4.09
C VAL A 266 16.65 -8.73 4.69
N GLU A 267 16.32 -8.33 5.90
CA GLU A 267 15.09 -8.75 6.58
C GLU A 267 13.94 -7.80 6.26
N LEU A 268 12.78 -8.34 5.89
CA LEU A 268 11.55 -7.61 5.63
C LEU A 268 10.60 -7.79 6.81
N ILE A 269 10.17 -6.68 7.42
CA ILE A 269 9.37 -6.70 8.65
C ILE A 269 8.12 -5.85 8.44
N GLY A 270 6.96 -6.50 8.46
CA GLY A 270 5.65 -5.84 8.42
C GLY A 270 5.08 -5.66 9.81
N VAL A 271 4.57 -4.48 10.10
CA VAL A 271 3.94 -4.17 11.38
C VAL A 271 2.47 -3.86 11.15
N GLU A 272 1.59 -4.60 11.79
CA GLU A 272 0.14 -4.41 11.74
C GLU A 272 -0.37 -3.75 13.01
N ALA A 273 -1.52 -3.06 12.92
CA ALA A 273 -2.23 -2.58 14.10
C ALA A 273 -2.83 -3.79 14.86
N LYS A 274 -2.71 -3.80 16.18
CA LYS A 274 -3.03 -4.96 17.04
C LYS A 274 -4.41 -5.58 16.79
N TYR A 275 -5.42 -4.76 16.51
CA TYR A 275 -6.80 -5.23 16.31
C TYR A 275 -7.20 -5.30 14.82
N ALA A 276 -6.22 -5.17 13.90
CA ALA A 276 -6.37 -5.32 12.45
C ALA A 276 -5.12 -6.02 11.88
N ALA A 277 -4.79 -7.22 12.38
CA ALA A 277 -3.53 -7.91 12.14
C ALA A 277 -3.70 -9.33 11.55
N PRO A 278 -4.23 -9.48 10.32
CA PRO A 278 -4.45 -10.79 9.73
C PRO A 278 -3.17 -11.58 9.43
N LEU A 279 -2.02 -10.93 9.27
CA LEU A 279 -0.76 -11.60 8.98
C LEU A 279 0.02 -11.99 10.24
N ALA A 280 -0.02 -11.17 11.28
CA ALA A 280 0.70 -11.42 12.53
C ALA A 280 -0.07 -12.35 13.49
N THR A 281 -1.35 -12.60 13.22
CA THR A 281 -2.21 -13.50 14.00
C THR A 281 -2.53 -14.79 13.22
N ASN A 282 -3.36 -15.65 13.81
CA ASN A 282 -3.82 -16.90 13.18
C ASN A 282 -5.10 -16.67 12.35
N ALA A 283 -5.06 -15.69 11.45
CA ALA A 283 -6.16 -15.44 10.53
C ALA A 283 -6.30 -16.54 9.47
N HIS A 284 -7.50 -16.68 8.95
CA HIS A 284 -7.82 -17.64 7.90
C HIS A 284 -7.73 -17.01 6.51
N VAL A 285 -7.69 -17.84 5.46
CA VAL A 285 -7.84 -17.36 4.10
C VAL A 285 -9.32 -17.27 3.79
N ALA A 286 -9.76 -16.07 3.43
CA ALA A 286 -11.12 -15.79 2.99
C ALA A 286 -11.12 -14.94 1.72
N ILE A 287 -12.27 -14.85 1.05
CA ILE A 287 -12.43 -14.01 -0.13
C ILE A 287 -12.98 -12.65 0.34
N LEU A 288 -12.20 -11.61 0.07
CA LEU A 288 -12.61 -10.24 0.35
C LEU A 288 -12.28 -9.34 -0.85
N HIS A 289 -13.25 -8.54 -1.29
CA HIS A 289 -13.13 -7.60 -2.42
C HIS A 289 -12.60 -8.24 -3.72
N GLY A 290 -12.87 -9.54 -3.92
CA GLY A 290 -12.54 -10.24 -5.14
C GLY A 290 -11.21 -11.01 -5.15
N ALA A 291 -10.53 -11.15 -4.01
CA ALA A 291 -9.32 -11.97 -3.90
C ALA A 291 -9.32 -12.85 -2.66
N ALA A 292 -8.75 -14.05 -2.78
CA ALA A 292 -8.42 -14.89 -1.64
C ALA A 292 -7.17 -14.34 -0.94
N GLN A 293 -7.29 -14.05 0.34
CA GLN A 293 -6.25 -13.40 1.15
C GLN A 293 -6.42 -13.75 2.64
N TYR A 294 -5.39 -13.50 3.46
CA TYR A 294 -5.57 -13.59 4.91
C TYR A 294 -6.55 -12.53 5.39
N CYS A 295 -7.58 -12.96 6.12
CA CYS A 295 -8.62 -12.10 6.69
C CYS A 295 -8.90 -12.47 8.14
N LEU A 296 -9.23 -11.47 8.94
CA LEU A 296 -9.82 -11.67 10.25
C LEU A 296 -11.29 -12.04 10.04
N THR A 297 -11.69 -13.20 10.53
CA THR A 297 -13.05 -13.73 10.43
C THR A 297 -13.53 -14.18 11.80
N ASP A 298 -14.84 -14.13 12.00
CA ASP A 298 -15.49 -14.74 13.14
C ASP A 298 -15.60 -16.28 13.02
N ARG A 299 -16.28 -16.93 13.94
CA ARG A 299 -16.46 -18.38 13.97
C ARG A 299 -17.32 -18.91 12.82
N GLU A 300 -18.13 -18.07 12.22
CA GLU A 300 -19.02 -18.39 11.08
C GLU A 300 -18.37 -18.10 9.73
N GLY A 301 -17.12 -17.60 9.75
CA GLY A 301 -16.35 -17.25 8.56
C GLY A 301 -16.69 -15.88 7.97
N GLN A 302 -17.51 -15.07 8.69
CA GLN A 302 -17.81 -13.69 8.30
C GLN A 302 -16.60 -12.80 8.60
N ILE A 303 -16.43 -11.76 7.78
CA ILE A 303 -15.35 -10.79 7.98
C ILE A 303 -15.60 -10.02 9.28
N SER A 304 -14.66 -10.08 10.20
CA SER A 304 -14.74 -9.41 11.50
C SER A 304 -14.58 -7.91 11.38
N ASP A 305 -15.24 -7.17 12.25
CA ASP A 305 -14.93 -5.76 12.48
C ASP A 305 -13.51 -5.61 13.01
N THR A 306 -12.87 -4.54 12.61
CA THR A 306 -11.52 -4.18 13.04
C THR A 306 -11.50 -2.82 13.70
N HIS A 307 -10.41 -2.53 14.41
CA HIS A 307 -10.19 -1.24 15.03
C HIS A 307 -8.73 -0.85 14.99
N SER A 308 -8.46 0.40 14.62
CA SER A 308 -7.17 1.05 14.76
C SER A 308 -7.36 2.54 14.96
N LEU A 309 -6.52 3.14 15.81
CA LEU A 309 -6.40 4.60 15.91
C LEU A 309 -6.00 5.21 14.55
N SER A 310 -5.29 4.43 13.74
CA SER A 310 -4.88 4.80 12.39
C SER A 310 -5.89 4.26 11.36
N ALA A 311 -6.70 5.15 10.78
CA ALA A 311 -7.73 4.78 9.80
C ALA A 311 -7.14 4.06 8.56
N GLY A 312 -5.89 4.33 8.20
CA GLY A 312 -5.20 3.65 7.09
C GLY A 312 -4.81 2.20 7.38
N LEU A 313 -4.90 1.76 8.65
CA LEU A 313 -4.62 0.39 9.09
C LEU A 313 -5.87 -0.38 9.50
N ASP A 314 -7.01 0.27 9.55
CA ASP A 314 -8.29 -0.31 9.96
C ASP A 314 -8.90 -1.10 8.79
N TYR A 315 -8.38 -2.32 8.57
CA TYR A 315 -8.80 -3.18 7.47
C TYR A 315 -8.60 -4.67 7.85
N PRO A 316 -9.62 -5.51 7.71
CA PRO A 316 -9.59 -6.90 8.20
C PRO A 316 -8.78 -7.87 7.32
N GLY A 317 -8.32 -7.44 6.16
CA GLY A 317 -7.58 -8.28 5.21
C GLY A 317 -6.19 -7.73 4.89
N SER A 318 -5.42 -8.48 4.10
CA SER A 318 -4.15 -8.00 3.57
C SER A 318 -3.94 -8.47 2.14
N SER A 319 -3.05 -7.80 1.40
CA SER A 319 -2.74 -8.20 0.02
C SER A 319 -2.41 -9.68 -0.11
N PRO A 320 -2.92 -10.37 -1.16
CA PRO A 320 -2.46 -11.71 -1.53
C PRO A 320 -0.94 -11.86 -1.63
N LEU A 321 -0.25 -10.81 -2.05
CA LEU A 321 1.22 -10.79 -2.12
C LEU A 321 1.87 -10.83 -0.73
N HIS A 322 1.26 -10.26 0.30
CA HIS A 322 1.73 -10.41 1.67
C HIS A 322 1.49 -11.82 2.20
N GLY A 323 0.39 -12.46 1.79
CA GLY A 323 0.16 -13.89 2.06
C GLY A 323 1.27 -14.76 1.47
N LEU A 324 1.65 -14.50 0.21
CA LEU A 324 2.79 -15.17 -0.44
C LEU A 324 4.11 -14.93 0.32
N LEU A 325 4.41 -13.70 0.72
CA LEU A 325 5.63 -13.35 1.46
C LEU A 325 5.68 -14.01 2.85
N LYS A 326 4.53 -14.11 3.55
CA LYS A 326 4.40 -14.81 4.83
C LYS A 326 4.65 -16.31 4.67
N ASP A 327 3.92 -16.96 3.79
CA ASP A 327 3.97 -18.42 3.63
C ASP A 327 5.30 -18.90 3.03
N SER A 328 5.96 -18.08 2.21
CA SER A 328 7.32 -18.34 1.74
C SER A 328 8.40 -18.04 2.80
N LYS A 329 8.03 -17.50 3.97
CA LYS A 329 8.93 -17.06 5.03
C LYS A 329 9.93 -15.99 4.57
N ARG A 330 9.56 -15.22 3.53
CA ARG A 330 10.41 -14.14 3.03
C ARG A 330 10.30 -12.88 3.90
N ALA A 331 9.11 -12.58 4.38
CA ALA A 331 8.86 -11.52 5.34
C ALA A 331 8.32 -12.09 6.65
N ARG A 332 8.61 -11.42 7.76
CA ARG A 332 7.93 -11.66 9.03
C ARG A 332 6.97 -10.52 9.33
N TYR A 333 5.94 -10.84 10.09
CA TYR A 333 4.91 -9.89 10.49
C TYR A 333 4.81 -9.85 12.01
N THR A 334 4.60 -8.66 12.53
CA THR A 334 4.42 -8.38 13.97
C THR A 334 3.31 -7.35 14.11
N LEU A 335 2.92 -7.07 15.32
CA LEU A 335 1.87 -6.11 15.62
C LEU A 335 2.37 -5.04 16.59
N ALA A 336 1.71 -3.88 16.55
CA ALA A 336 1.85 -2.81 17.53
C ALA A 336 0.48 -2.34 17.99
N SER A 337 0.38 -2.06 19.29
CA SER A 337 -0.81 -1.43 19.88
C SER A 337 -0.85 0.07 19.58
N ASP A 338 -2.02 0.67 19.71
CA ASP A 338 -2.20 2.13 19.60
C ASP A 338 -1.28 2.90 20.57
N LYS A 339 -1.09 2.36 21.79
CA LYS A 339 -0.19 2.95 22.78
C LYS A 339 1.27 2.94 22.29
N GLU A 340 1.76 1.80 21.81
CA GLU A 340 3.14 1.68 21.30
C GLU A 340 3.35 2.61 20.10
N ALA A 341 2.36 2.72 19.20
CA ALA A 341 2.43 3.65 18.06
C ALA A 341 2.48 5.11 18.52
N LEU A 342 1.64 5.51 19.48
CA LEU A 342 1.65 6.87 20.03
C LEU A 342 2.95 7.20 20.77
N ASP A 343 3.50 6.26 21.53
CA ASP A 343 4.76 6.44 22.24
C ASP A 343 5.92 6.59 21.22
N ALA A 344 5.92 5.79 20.15
CA ALA A 344 6.89 5.91 19.08
C ALA A 344 6.76 7.25 18.32
N PHE A 345 5.53 7.68 18.00
CA PHE A 345 5.27 8.98 17.41
C PHE A 345 5.87 10.13 18.25
N LYS A 346 5.60 10.12 19.55
CA LYS A 346 6.11 11.14 20.49
C LYS A 346 7.64 11.14 20.56
N LEU A 347 8.25 9.94 20.63
CA LEU A 347 9.70 9.82 20.73
C LEU A 347 10.41 10.32 19.46
N VAL A 348 9.95 9.89 18.28
CA VAL A 348 10.51 10.32 16.98
C VAL A 348 10.35 11.83 16.82
N THR A 349 9.16 12.36 17.14
CA THR A 349 8.92 13.82 17.07
C THR A 349 9.84 14.59 18.00
N LYS A 350 10.03 14.10 19.25
CA LYS A 350 10.87 14.75 20.25
C LYS A 350 12.35 14.78 19.86
N LEU A 351 12.87 13.67 19.32
CA LEU A 351 14.29 13.52 19.06
C LEU A 351 14.71 14.06 17.69
N GLU A 352 13.87 13.92 16.67
CA GLU A 352 14.24 14.20 15.28
C GLU A 352 13.47 15.39 14.67
N SER A 353 12.54 15.99 15.41
CA SER A 353 11.64 17.03 14.90
C SER A 353 10.83 16.57 13.68
N LEU A 354 10.69 15.26 13.49
CA LEU A 354 9.86 14.64 12.46
C LEU A 354 8.49 14.33 13.05
N ARG A 355 7.45 14.65 12.29
CA ARG A 355 6.07 14.35 12.68
C ARG A 355 5.47 13.28 11.76
N PRO A 356 5.73 11.98 12.01
CA PRO A 356 5.18 10.92 11.19
C PRO A 356 3.65 10.90 11.29
N SER A 357 2.95 10.34 10.30
CA SER A 357 1.54 9.99 10.51
C SER A 357 1.40 8.79 11.45
N LEU A 358 0.18 8.49 11.89
CA LEU A 358 -0.07 7.41 12.84
C LEU A 358 0.21 6.02 12.23
N GLU A 359 0.06 5.90 10.91
CA GLU A 359 0.36 4.66 10.19
C GLU A 359 1.84 4.26 10.39
N PRO A 360 2.86 5.02 9.92
CA PRO A 360 4.25 4.64 10.11
C PRO A 360 4.69 4.66 11.58
N ALA A 361 3.96 5.30 12.48
CA ALA A 361 4.25 5.23 13.92
C ALA A 361 4.24 3.78 14.44
N HIS A 362 3.39 2.90 13.89
CA HIS A 362 3.41 1.46 14.20
C HIS A 362 4.74 0.82 13.75
N ALA A 363 5.26 1.19 12.58
CA ALA A 363 6.58 0.69 12.12
C ALA A 363 7.72 1.24 12.98
N TRP A 364 7.64 2.50 13.40
CA TRP A 364 8.61 3.10 14.33
C TRP A 364 8.63 2.39 15.68
N SER A 365 7.51 1.91 16.21
CA SER A 365 7.51 1.15 17.47
C SER A 365 8.34 -0.13 17.39
N GLU A 366 8.25 -0.86 16.27
CA GLU A 366 9.09 -2.05 16.02
C GLU A 366 10.56 -1.67 15.87
N CYS A 367 10.86 -0.58 15.15
CA CYS A 367 12.23 -0.06 15.03
C CYS A 367 12.84 0.22 16.41
N ILE A 368 12.12 0.94 17.27
CA ILE A 368 12.53 1.27 18.63
C ILE A 368 12.78 0.00 19.47
N ARG A 369 11.92 -1.01 19.31
CA ARG A 369 11.99 -2.27 20.04
C ARG A 369 13.21 -3.12 19.67
N ILE A 370 13.64 -3.10 18.39
CA ILE A 370 14.69 -4.00 17.91
C ILE A 370 16.06 -3.33 17.77
N ALA A 371 16.15 -2.02 17.53
CA ALA A 371 17.39 -1.31 17.27
C ALA A 371 18.46 -1.53 18.36
N PRO A 372 18.14 -1.47 19.68
CA PRO A 372 19.13 -1.68 20.74
C PRO A 372 19.78 -3.08 20.76
N LYS A 373 19.10 -4.07 20.17
CA LYS A 373 19.52 -5.48 20.15
C LYS A 373 20.43 -5.83 18.97
N LEU A 374 20.68 -4.87 18.09
CA LEU A 374 21.41 -5.06 16.84
C LEU A 374 22.82 -4.49 16.95
N LYS A 375 23.69 -4.86 15.99
CA LYS A 375 25.06 -4.30 15.93
C LYS A 375 25.03 -2.88 15.36
N LYS A 376 26.00 -2.05 15.76
CA LYS A 376 26.20 -0.69 15.23
C LYS A 376 26.43 -0.63 13.72
N THR A 377 26.81 -1.77 13.10
CA THR A 377 27.01 -1.92 11.66
C THR A 377 25.73 -2.33 10.92
N ASP A 378 24.69 -2.77 11.63
CA ASP A 378 23.41 -3.13 11.03
C ASP A 378 22.63 -1.83 10.73
N VAL A 379 21.82 -1.85 9.67
CA VAL A 379 21.03 -0.69 9.23
C VAL A 379 19.54 -1.03 9.30
N ILE A 380 18.76 -0.13 9.88
CA ILE A 380 17.29 -0.18 9.83
C ILE A 380 16.82 0.97 8.94
N VAL A 381 15.88 0.72 8.04
CA VAL A 381 15.16 1.76 7.29
C VAL A 381 13.65 1.60 7.54
N VAL A 382 13.01 2.73 7.85
CA VAL A 382 11.56 2.85 8.05
C VAL A 382 10.99 3.82 7.04
#